data_2e71eb97fb645fb5196b59b5a01eefaa
#
_entry.id   2e71eb97fb645fb5196b59b5a01eefaa
#
_cell.length_a   1.000
_cell.length_b   1.000
_cell.length_c   1.000
_cell.angle_alpha   90.00
_cell.angle_beta   90.00
_cell.angle_gamma   90.00
#
_symmetry.space_group_name_H-M   'P 1'
#
loop_
_entity.id
_entity.type
_entity.pdbx_description
1 polymer ?
#
loop_
_entity_poly.entity_id
_entity_poly.type
_entity_poly.pdbx_seq_one_letter_code
_entity_poly.pdbx_strand_id
1 'polypeptide(L)'
;IYGGDVTKWRKAVNVMQLKLLLNLYKKVDDPDLKVRERINEIINNRPVFESSADNFQVVYSNKAGQKYPYFKEINSFVNNDRMTNLFVDKLKALKDYRLFYYAKPTPSSEEAKLDPSEWDAYGGVDPTLPESEILTFVSGGTVSQINDRYEELPEGEPVFFLSYQEQNFI
;
A
#
# COMPACT_ATOMS: atom_id res chain seq x y z
N ILE A 1 -0.32 18.55 6.91
CA ILE A 1 0.98 17.85 6.80
C ILE A 1 2.01 18.74 7.52
N TYR A 2 2.93 18.21 8.28
CA TYR A 2 4.07 18.86 8.94
C TYR A 2 3.82 20.09 9.84
N GLY A 3 2.60 20.60 10.01
CA GLY A 3 2.30 21.73 10.91
C GLY A 3 3.12 23.02 10.66
N GLY A 4 3.61 23.23 9.43
CA GLY A 4 4.44 24.38 9.09
C GLY A 4 5.95 24.16 9.22
N ASP A 5 6.41 22.95 9.57
CA ASP A 5 7.84 22.63 9.68
C ASP A 5 8.54 22.66 8.32
N VAL A 6 9.29 23.74 8.06
CA VAL A 6 10.01 23.94 6.79
C VAL A 6 11.13 22.91 6.57
N THR A 7 11.73 22.39 7.64
CA THR A 7 12.80 21.38 7.51
C THR A 7 12.24 20.08 6.99
N LYS A 8 11.10 19.64 7.49
CA LYS A 8 10.40 18.46 6.99
C LYS A 8 9.91 18.63 5.54
N TRP A 9 9.44 19.82 5.18
CA TRP A 9 9.10 20.15 3.81
C TRP A 9 10.30 20.05 2.87
N ARG A 10 11.47 20.54 3.28
CA ARG A 10 12.71 20.41 2.49
C ARG A 10 13.09 18.94 2.28
N LYS A 11 13.03 18.11 3.32
CA LYS A 11 13.25 16.65 3.22
C LYS A 11 12.29 16.02 2.21
N ALA A 12 11.00 16.32 2.31
CA ALA A 12 9.98 15.79 1.42
C ALA A 12 10.22 16.15 -0.05
N VAL A 13 10.55 17.43 -0.33
CA VAL A 13 10.85 17.87 -1.70
C VAL A 13 12.10 17.17 -2.26
N ASN A 14 13.14 16.99 -1.47
CA ASN A 14 14.35 16.29 -1.90
C ASN A 14 14.06 14.81 -2.21
N VAL A 15 13.26 14.12 -1.38
CA VAL A 15 12.85 12.75 -1.63
C VAL A 15 11.95 12.64 -2.86
N MET A 16 11.04 13.59 -3.09
CA MET A 16 10.26 13.67 -4.32
C MET A 16 11.13 13.82 -5.57
N GLN A 17 12.17 14.67 -5.50
CA GLN A 17 13.14 14.81 -6.60
C GLN A 17 13.86 13.48 -6.87
N LEU A 18 14.30 12.77 -5.82
CA LEU A 18 14.90 11.43 -5.98
C LEU A 18 13.94 10.46 -6.67
N LYS A 19 12.68 10.44 -6.25
CA LYS A 19 11.65 9.58 -6.86
C LYS A 19 11.46 9.89 -8.35
N LEU A 20 11.44 11.15 -8.73
CA LEU A 20 11.35 11.57 -10.14
C LEU A 20 12.60 11.19 -10.94
N LEU A 21 13.79 11.38 -10.36
CA LEU A 21 15.05 11.00 -11.01
C LEU A 21 15.16 9.48 -11.21
N LEU A 22 14.67 8.67 -10.27
CA LEU A 22 14.61 7.23 -10.41
C LEU A 22 13.71 6.78 -11.57
N ASN A 23 12.65 7.50 -11.89
CA ASN A 23 11.84 7.22 -13.09
C ASN A 23 12.60 7.46 -14.40
N LEU A 24 13.70 8.21 -14.34
CA LEU A 24 14.58 8.47 -15.49
C LEU A 24 15.75 7.48 -15.59
N TYR A 25 15.71 6.33 -14.88
CA TYR A 25 16.82 5.39 -14.84
C TYR A 25 17.29 4.91 -16.23
N LYS A 26 16.37 4.80 -17.20
CA LYS A 26 16.67 4.44 -18.59
C LYS A 26 17.43 5.54 -19.35
N LYS A 27 17.51 6.75 -18.78
CA LYS A 27 18.18 7.93 -19.32
C LYS A 27 19.36 8.37 -18.44
N VAL A 28 19.88 7.46 -17.61
CA VAL A 28 20.95 7.76 -16.65
C VAL A 28 22.24 8.24 -17.30
N ASP A 29 22.49 7.85 -18.53
CA ASP A 29 23.68 8.22 -19.31
C ASP A 29 23.44 9.44 -20.23
N ASP A 30 22.26 10.05 -20.17
CA ASP A 30 21.95 11.26 -20.93
C ASP A 30 22.69 12.45 -20.32
N PRO A 31 23.61 13.11 -21.08
CA PRO A 31 24.48 14.15 -20.52
C PRO A 31 23.73 15.45 -20.18
N ASP A 32 22.57 15.69 -20.81
CA ASP A 32 21.78 16.89 -20.57
C ASP A 32 20.95 16.76 -19.27
N LEU A 33 20.50 15.56 -18.97
CA LEU A 33 19.68 15.28 -17.78
C LEU A 33 20.51 15.16 -16.51
N LYS A 34 21.78 14.72 -16.61
CA LYS A 34 22.71 14.56 -15.47
C LYS A 34 22.10 13.81 -14.29
N VAL A 35 21.37 12.72 -14.59
CA VAL A 35 20.56 11.99 -13.59
C VAL A 35 21.43 11.48 -12.44
N ARG A 36 22.58 10.88 -12.75
CA ARG A 36 23.50 10.30 -11.76
C ARG A 36 24.08 11.38 -10.84
N GLU A 37 24.55 12.48 -11.40
CA GLU A 37 25.12 13.59 -10.64
C GLU A 37 24.07 14.23 -9.71
N ARG A 38 22.86 14.41 -10.21
CA ARG A 38 21.75 14.99 -9.43
C ARG A 38 21.32 14.07 -8.28
N ILE A 39 21.27 12.75 -8.50
CA ILE A 39 20.98 11.79 -7.44
C ILE A 39 22.08 11.86 -6.36
N ASN A 40 23.35 11.80 -6.77
CA ASN A 40 24.49 11.87 -5.84
C ASN A 40 24.50 13.18 -5.06
N GLU A 41 24.21 14.30 -5.72
CA GLU A 41 24.14 15.59 -5.06
C GLU A 41 23.05 15.65 -3.98
N ILE A 42 21.86 15.11 -4.28
CA ILE A 42 20.77 15.07 -3.30
C ILE A 42 21.13 14.18 -2.11
N ILE A 43 21.63 12.96 -2.37
CA ILE A 43 21.91 11.98 -1.30
C ILE A 43 23.04 12.47 -0.38
N ASN A 44 24.07 13.08 -0.93
CA ASN A 44 25.25 13.43 -0.16
C ASN A 44 25.18 14.82 0.48
N ASN A 45 24.41 15.76 -0.10
CA ASN A 45 24.48 17.17 0.28
C ASN A 45 23.16 17.79 0.71
N ARG A 46 22.04 17.05 0.64
CA ARG A 46 20.72 17.57 1.02
C ARG A 46 20.05 16.73 2.10
N PRO A 47 19.24 17.34 2.97
CA PRO A 47 18.47 16.57 3.94
C PRO A 47 17.41 15.71 3.24
N VAL A 48 17.38 14.42 3.56
CA VAL A 48 16.40 13.44 3.12
C VAL A 48 15.67 12.84 4.32
N PHE A 49 14.70 11.96 4.08
CA PHE A 49 14.02 11.25 5.17
C PHE A 49 15.00 10.36 5.95
N GLU A 50 14.98 10.47 7.26
CA GLU A 50 15.83 9.70 8.18
C GLU A 50 15.01 8.72 9.02
N SER A 51 13.72 8.98 9.18
CA SER A 51 12.82 8.14 9.97
C SER A 51 11.37 8.25 9.48
N SER A 52 10.50 7.40 10.00
CA SER A 52 9.05 7.46 9.74
C SER A 52 8.42 8.78 10.21
N ALA A 53 9.06 9.53 11.13
CA ALA A 53 8.59 10.84 11.56
C ALA A 53 8.70 11.92 10.46
N ASP A 54 9.47 11.66 9.40
CA ASP A 54 9.62 12.52 8.24
C ASP A 54 8.60 12.21 7.13
N ASN A 55 7.80 11.15 7.27
CA ASN A 55 6.87 10.70 6.23
C ASN A 55 5.97 11.82 5.73
N PHE A 56 5.88 11.95 4.41
CA PHE A 56 4.92 12.82 3.74
C PHE A 56 3.56 12.11 3.69
N GLN A 57 2.78 12.26 4.77
CA GLN A 57 1.52 11.56 4.93
C GLN A 57 0.40 12.48 5.43
N VAL A 58 -0.81 12.18 5.03
CA VAL A 58 -2.03 12.75 5.62
C VAL A 58 -2.53 11.76 6.66
N VAL A 59 -2.67 12.22 7.90
CA VAL A 59 -3.26 11.41 8.96
C VAL A 59 -4.77 11.64 8.92
N TYR A 60 -5.50 10.58 8.72
CA TYR A 60 -6.96 10.57 8.81
C TYR A 60 -7.40 10.26 10.24
N SER A 61 -8.58 10.68 10.62
CA SER A 61 -9.17 10.39 11.91
C SER A 61 -10.62 9.94 11.75
N ASN A 62 -11.20 9.35 12.77
CA ASN A 62 -12.60 8.90 12.74
C ASN A 62 -13.62 10.04 12.88
N LYS A 63 -13.22 11.30 12.76
CA LYS A 63 -14.13 12.45 12.76
C LYS A 63 -14.83 12.62 11.44
N ALA A 64 -16.05 13.14 11.47
CA ALA A 64 -16.78 13.54 10.29
C ALA A 64 -15.93 14.51 9.42
N GLY A 65 -15.81 14.23 8.12
CA GLY A 65 -15.00 15.01 7.17
C GLY A 65 -13.48 14.77 7.25
N GLN A 66 -13.00 13.93 8.16
CA GLN A 66 -11.60 13.58 8.29
C GLN A 66 -11.33 12.08 8.10
N LYS A 67 -12.35 11.32 7.74
CA LYS A 67 -12.24 9.88 7.48
C LYS A 67 -11.45 9.63 6.19
N TYR A 68 -10.76 8.50 6.15
CA TYR A 68 -10.08 8.06 4.93
C TYR A 68 -11.07 7.93 3.76
N PRO A 69 -10.75 8.42 2.54
CA PRO A 69 -11.69 8.44 1.41
C PRO A 69 -12.28 7.07 1.04
N TYR A 70 -11.53 5.99 1.29
CA TYR A 70 -11.97 4.61 1.08
C TYR A 70 -12.53 3.96 2.35
N PHE A 71 -12.93 4.77 3.34
CA PHE A 71 -13.59 4.24 4.53
C PHE A 71 -14.92 3.58 4.16
N LYS A 72 -15.14 2.36 4.67
CA LYS A 72 -16.24 1.46 4.31
C LYS A 72 -17.63 2.12 4.29
N GLU A 73 -17.90 2.99 5.26
CA GLU A 73 -19.20 3.66 5.39
C GLU A 73 -19.42 4.77 4.35
N ILE A 74 -18.34 5.29 3.76
CA ILE A 74 -18.40 6.43 2.86
C ILE A 74 -18.29 5.99 1.41
N ASN A 75 -17.63 4.86 1.15
CA ASN A 75 -17.24 4.46 -0.19
C ASN A 75 -17.40 2.96 -0.41
N SER A 76 -18.35 2.58 -1.26
CA SER A 76 -18.59 1.18 -1.65
C SER A 76 -17.41 0.53 -2.41
N PHE A 77 -16.46 1.31 -2.92
CA PHE A 77 -15.27 0.77 -3.60
C PHE A 77 -14.43 -0.11 -2.70
N VAL A 78 -14.40 0.14 -1.41
CA VAL A 78 -13.65 -0.68 -0.43
C VAL A 78 -14.06 -2.15 -0.47
N ASN A 79 -15.32 -2.43 -0.77
CA ASN A 79 -15.82 -3.81 -0.89
C ASN A 79 -15.40 -4.49 -2.20
N ASN A 80 -14.91 -3.71 -3.18
CA ASN A 80 -14.56 -4.18 -4.51
C ASN A 80 -13.05 -4.18 -4.78
N ASP A 81 -12.24 -3.67 -3.85
CA ASP A 81 -10.80 -3.67 -4.01
C ASP A 81 -10.26 -5.10 -3.98
N ARG A 82 -9.63 -5.49 -5.08
CA ARG A 82 -9.09 -6.83 -5.29
C ARG A 82 -7.60 -6.78 -5.53
N MET A 83 -6.92 -7.81 -5.04
CA MET A 83 -5.48 -7.94 -5.25
C MET A 83 -5.19 -8.44 -6.66
N THR A 84 -4.15 -7.87 -7.28
CA THR A 84 -3.67 -8.37 -8.57
C THR A 84 -2.75 -9.58 -8.40
N ASN A 85 -2.80 -10.52 -9.34
CA ASN A 85 -1.90 -11.67 -9.36
C ASN A 85 -0.42 -11.24 -9.39
N LEU A 86 -0.09 -10.22 -10.18
CA LEU A 86 1.29 -9.69 -10.26
C LEU A 86 1.85 -9.35 -8.87
N PHE A 87 1.04 -8.74 -8.00
CA PHE A 87 1.46 -8.37 -6.67
C PHE A 87 1.51 -9.58 -5.72
N VAL A 88 0.43 -10.36 -5.67
CA VAL A 88 0.33 -11.55 -4.81
C VAL A 88 1.40 -12.58 -5.14
N ASP A 89 1.55 -12.94 -6.42
CA ASP A 89 2.51 -13.93 -6.87
C ASP A 89 3.96 -13.48 -6.63
N LYS A 90 4.22 -12.18 -6.80
CA LYS A 90 5.54 -11.62 -6.49
C LYS A 90 5.90 -11.76 -5.01
N LEU A 91 4.97 -11.43 -4.11
CA LEU A 91 5.21 -11.57 -2.67
C LEU A 91 5.33 -13.04 -2.25
N LYS A 92 4.51 -13.92 -2.82
CA LYS A 92 4.63 -15.38 -2.62
C LYS A 92 6.00 -15.92 -3.06
N ALA A 93 6.44 -15.55 -4.26
CA ALA A 93 7.73 -15.98 -4.81
C ALA A 93 8.92 -15.53 -3.97
N LEU A 94 8.83 -14.33 -3.37
CA LEU A 94 9.84 -13.76 -2.50
C LEU A 94 9.73 -14.24 -1.04
N LYS A 95 8.69 -14.97 -0.69
CA LYS A 95 8.33 -15.30 0.70
C LYS A 95 8.25 -14.05 1.57
N ASP A 96 7.65 -13.00 1.03
CA ASP A 96 7.51 -11.70 1.68
C ASP A 96 6.25 -11.66 2.55
N TYR A 97 6.43 -11.71 3.86
CA TYR A 97 5.35 -11.74 4.86
C TYR A 97 4.44 -10.49 4.83
N ARG A 98 4.83 -9.43 4.14
CA ARG A 98 3.97 -8.27 3.94
C ARG A 98 2.68 -8.61 3.19
N LEU A 99 2.63 -9.74 2.46
CA LEU A 99 1.39 -10.22 1.86
C LEU A 99 0.27 -10.34 2.90
N PHE A 100 0.57 -10.90 4.05
CA PHE A 100 -0.40 -11.12 5.13
C PHE A 100 -0.90 -9.82 5.78
N TYR A 101 -0.14 -8.75 5.60
CA TYR A 101 -0.55 -7.40 5.99
C TYR A 101 -1.44 -6.72 4.96
N TYR A 102 -1.13 -6.89 3.68
CA TYR A 102 -1.80 -6.16 2.60
C TYR A 102 -3.08 -6.84 2.12
N ALA A 103 -3.21 -8.14 2.30
CA ALA A 103 -4.32 -8.91 1.75
C ALA A 103 -5.06 -9.70 2.84
N LYS A 104 -6.36 -9.90 2.62
CA LYS A 104 -7.15 -10.92 3.34
C LYS A 104 -7.00 -12.25 2.62
N PRO A 105 -7.10 -13.40 3.31
CA PRO A 105 -7.29 -14.68 2.65
C PRO A 105 -8.43 -14.62 1.63
N THR A 106 -8.39 -15.50 0.65
CA THR A 106 -9.50 -15.60 -0.31
C THR A 106 -10.75 -16.15 0.37
N PRO A 107 -11.97 -15.77 -0.04
CA PRO A 107 -13.21 -16.35 0.52
C PRO A 107 -13.23 -17.88 0.45
N SER A 108 -12.75 -18.49 -0.62
CA SER A 108 -12.66 -19.95 -0.76
C SER A 108 -11.67 -20.57 0.22
N SER A 109 -10.60 -19.89 0.56
CA SER A 109 -9.63 -20.33 1.58
C SER A 109 -10.23 -20.25 3.00
N GLU A 110 -10.99 -19.19 3.26
CA GLU A 110 -11.70 -19.04 4.53
C GLU A 110 -12.76 -20.14 4.72
N GLU A 111 -13.54 -20.48 3.66
CA GLU A 111 -14.49 -21.59 3.67
C GLU A 111 -13.80 -22.94 3.88
N ALA A 112 -12.65 -23.13 3.26
CA ALA A 112 -11.82 -24.33 3.43
C ALA A 112 -11.06 -24.35 4.78
N LYS A 113 -11.15 -23.30 5.59
CA LYS A 113 -10.45 -23.12 6.88
C LYS A 113 -8.93 -23.28 6.75
N LEU A 114 -8.35 -22.78 5.66
CA LEU A 114 -6.90 -22.69 5.54
C LEU A 114 -6.35 -21.70 6.57
N ASP A 115 -5.15 -22.01 7.08
CA ASP A 115 -4.47 -21.10 8.01
C ASP A 115 -4.10 -19.79 7.28
N PRO A 116 -4.47 -18.61 7.81
CA PRO A 116 -4.09 -17.33 7.23
C PRO A 116 -2.57 -17.08 7.14
N SER A 117 -1.77 -17.87 7.82
CA SER A 117 -0.30 -17.82 7.69
C SER A 117 0.24 -18.60 6.49
N GLU A 118 -0.61 -19.34 5.79
CA GLU A 118 -0.23 -20.10 4.61
C GLU A 118 -0.33 -19.25 3.34
N TRP A 119 0.68 -19.40 2.49
CA TRP A 119 0.76 -18.67 1.21
C TRP A 119 -0.41 -18.99 0.27
N ASP A 120 -0.91 -20.22 0.31
CA ASP A 120 -1.99 -20.69 -0.53
C ASP A 120 -3.36 -20.15 -0.14
N ALA A 121 -3.47 -19.53 1.03
CA ALA A 121 -4.68 -18.84 1.44
C ALA A 121 -4.95 -17.54 0.64
N TYR A 122 -4.00 -17.08 -0.18
CA TYR A 122 -4.10 -15.81 -0.89
C TYR A 122 -4.09 -16.02 -2.41
N GLY A 123 -4.86 -15.21 -3.13
CA GLY A 123 -4.93 -15.22 -4.57
C GLY A 123 -5.08 -13.83 -5.16
N GLY A 124 -4.65 -13.65 -6.38
CA GLY A 124 -4.84 -12.41 -7.13
C GLY A 124 -5.48 -12.68 -8.49
N VAL A 125 -5.98 -11.63 -9.13
CA VAL A 125 -6.55 -11.70 -10.48
C VAL A 125 -5.70 -10.88 -11.45
N ASP A 126 -5.63 -11.34 -12.71
CA ASP A 126 -4.98 -10.57 -13.77
C ASP A 126 -5.87 -9.37 -14.15
N PRO A 127 -5.40 -8.13 -13.93
CA PRO A 127 -6.17 -6.93 -14.23
C PRO A 127 -6.31 -6.66 -15.74
N THR A 128 -5.61 -7.41 -16.60
CA THR A 128 -5.69 -7.27 -18.07
C THR A 128 -6.79 -8.11 -18.70
N LEU A 129 -7.42 -8.98 -17.92
CA LEU A 129 -8.55 -9.79 -18.38
C LEU A 129 -9.80 -8.94 -18.61
N PRO A 130 -10.72 -9.38 -19.49
CA PRO A 130 -12.04 -8.80 -19.60
C PRO A 130 -12.79 -8.79 -18.26
N GLU A 131 -13.61 -7.77 -18.03
CA GLU A 131 -14.35 -7.63 -16.78
C GLU A 131 -15.19 -8.87 -16.44
N SER A 132 -15.81 -9.50 -17.42
CA SER A 132 -16.60 -10.73 -17.23
C SER A 132 -15.78 -11.89 -16.69
N GLU A 133 -14.52 -12.01 -17.08
CA GLU A 133 -13.60 -13.03 -16.56
C GLU A 133 -13.14 -12.68 -15.13
N ILE A 134 -12.80 -11.41 -14.88
CA ILE A 134 -12.45 -10.93 -13.54
C ILE A 134 -13.59 -11.24 -12.57
N LEU A 135 -14.84 -10.94 -12.95
CA LEU A 135 -16.02 -11.20 -12.13
C LEU A 135 -16.21 -12.70 -11.85
N THR A 136 -15.81 -13.57 -12.77
CA THR A 136 -15.84 -15.04 -12.56
C THR A 136 -14.89 -15.46 -11.46
N PHE A 137 -13.66 -14.96 -11.45
CA PHE A 137 -12.70 -15.22 -10.36
C PHE A 137 -13.17 -14.67 -9.02
N VAL A 138 -13.71 -13.45 -9.02
CA VAL A 138 -14.23 -12.80 -7.81
C VAL A 138 -15.43 -13.56 -7.24
N SER A 139 -16.40 -13.95 -8.07
CA SER A 139 -17.57 -14.73 -7.64
C SER A 139 -17.22 -16.15 -7.21
N GLY A 140 -16.15 -16.72 -7.80
CA GLY A 140 -15.59 -18.00 -7.37
C GLY A 140 -14.80 -17.94 -6.05
N GLY A 141 -14.69 -16.76 -5.44
CA GLY A 141 -14.04 -16.60 -4.15
C GLY A 141 -12.52 -16.82 -4.16
N THR A 142 -11.85 -16.77 -5.32
CA THR A 142 -10.44 -17.10 -5.47
C THR A 142 -9.50 -15.88 -5.43
N VAL A 143 -10.06 -14.69 -5.25
CA VAL A 143 -9.32 -13.43 -5.25
C VAL A 143 -9.35 -12.78 -3.89
N SER A 144 -8.16 -12.50 -3.34
CA SER A 144 -7.99 -11.76 -2.10
C SER A 144 -8.43 -10.31 -2.24
N GLN A 145 -9.02 -9.80 -1.18
CA GLN A 145 -9.28 -8.37 -0.99
C GLN A 145 -8.08 -7.69 -0.35
N ILE A 146 -7.98 -6.38 -0.54
CA ILE A 146 -7.09 -5.55 0.25
C ILE A 146 -7.50 -5.65 1.73
N ASN A 147 -6.52 -5.73 2.61
CA ASN A 147 -6.78 -5.73 4.04
C ASN A 147 -7.13 -4.31 4.50
N ASP A 148 -8.42 -4.01 4.48
CA ASP A 148 -9.01 -2.70 4.79
C ASP A 148 -9.68 -2.66 6.16
N ARG A 149 -9.33 -3.59 7.05
CA ARG A 149 -9.93 -3.63 8.38
C ARG A 149 -9.52 -2.40 9.18
N TYR A 150 -10.49 -1.54 9.38
CA TYR A 150 -10.44 -0.47 10.35
C TYR A 150 -11.08 -0.99 11.63
N GLU A 151 -10.37 -0.89 12.76
CA GLU A 151 -11.08 -0.96 14.03
C GLU A 151 -11.98 0.26 14.16
N GLU A 152 -13.15 0.10 14.76
CA GLU A 152 -13.98 1.20 15.19
C GLU A 152 -13.28 1.87 16.38
N LEU A 153 -12.39 2.80 16.06
CA LEU A 153 -11.72 3.61 17.06
C LEU A 153 -12.65 4.74 17.55
N PRO A 154 -12.49 5.19 18.78
CA PRO A 154 -13.20 6.34 19.29
C PRO A 154 -13.07 7.56 18.37
N GLU A 155 -14.08 8.42 18.35
CA GLU A 155 -14.08 9.60 17.52
C GLU A 155 -12.85 10.48 17.79
N GLY A 156 -12.08 10.76 16.74
CA GLY A 156 -10.89 11.62 16.81
C GLY A 156 -9.58 10.88 16.97
N GLU A 157 -9.60 9.58 17.24
CA GLU A 157 -8.39 8.77 17.27
C GLU A 157 -7.86 8.52 15.85
N PRO A 158 -6.54 8.39 15.69
CA PRO A 158 -5.94 8.04 14.41
C PRO A 158 -6.37 6.63 13.98
N VAL A 159 -6.63 6.46 12.68
CA VAL A 159 -6.99 5.18 12.12
C VAL A 159 -5.72 4.46 11.67
N PHE A 160 -5.50 3.26 12.20
CA PHE A 160 -4.42 2.36 11.79
C PHE A 160 -5.00 1.15 11.05
N PHE A 161 -4.27 0.68 10.06
CA PHE A 161 -4.57 -0.61 9.43
C PHE A 161 -4.00 -1.71 10.32
N LEU A 162 -4.84 -2.63 10.77
CA LEU A 162 -4.39 -3.84 11.43
C LEU A 162 -4.24 -4.96 10.39
N SER A 163 -3.19 -5.75 10.51
CA SER A 163 -3.06 -6.94 9.69
C SER A 163 -4.12 -7.98 10.06
N TYR A 164 -4.52 -8.79 9.09
CA TYR A 164 -5.47 -9.88 9.33
C TYR A 164 -5.00 -10.82 10.45
N GLN A 165 -3.70 -11.03 10.58
CA GLN A 165 -3.13 -11.92 11.59
C GLN A 165 -3.20 -11.35 13.01
N GLU A 166 -3.03 -10.05 13.19
CA GLU A 166 -3.07 -9.44 14.53
C GLU A 166 -4.46 -9.58 15.19
N GLN A 167 -5.50 -9.74 14.40
CA GLN A 167 -6.88 -9.90 14.91
C GLN A 167 -7.19 -11.33 15.38
N ASN A 168 -6.41 -12.32 14.99
CA ASN A 168 -6.63 -13.72 15.35
C ASN A 168 -5.74 -14.19 16.52
N PHE A 169 -4.88 -13.32 17.05
CA PHE A 169 -4.00 -13.62 18.19
C PHE A 169 -4.44 -12.99 19.52
N ILE A 170 -5.67 -12.47 19.61
CA ILE A 170 -6.24 -11.97 20.87
C ILE A 170 -7.24 -12.98 21.43
#